data_00f7ec1a5fa5bfa3d74422242789ae43
#
_entry.id   00f7ec1a5fa5bfa3d74422242789ae43
#
_cell.length_a   1.000
_cell.length_b   1.000
_cell.length_c   1.000
_cell.angle_alpha   90.00
_cell.angle_beta   90.00
_cell.angle_gamma   90.00
#
_symmetry.space_group_name_H-M   'P 1'
#
loop_
_entity.id
_entity.type
_entity.pdbx_description
1 polymer ?
#
loop_
_entity_poly.entity_id
_entity_poly.type
_entity_poly.pdbx_seq_one_letter_code
_entity_poly.pdbx_strand_id
1 'polypeptide(L)'
;MDVVSSARRGPRQGDVWLVALDPTRGSAIRKTRPCLVVSPDEMNQHIATVIVVPLTTTVRAYPTRIGIHFRGKTGQAALDRIRTVDKARLVKKLGGVPEAAADEVAGVLVEMFTRG
;
A
#
# COMPACT_ATOMS: atom_id res chain seq x y z
N MET A 1 -25.15 13.28 -5.85
CA MET A 1 -24.78 12.75 -5.92
C MET A 1 -24.01 11.93 -5.21
N ASP A 2 -24.26 11.25 -4.52
CA ASP A 2 -23.63 10.52 -3.79
C ASP A 2 -23.25 9.31 -4.26
N VAL A 3 -23.82 8.96 -5.22
CA VAL A 3 -23.48 7.87 -5.88
C VAL A 3 -22.08 7.84 -6.17
N VAL A 4 -21.61 8.92 -6.46
CA VAL A 4 -20.29 9.07 -6.77
C VAL A 4 -19.40 8.66 -5.67
N SER A 5 -19.84 8.80 -4.45
CA SER A 5 -19.00 8.42 -3.37
C SER A 5 -18.74 6.95 -3.33
N SER A 6 -19.65 6.18 -3.78
CA SER A 6 -19.47 4.77 -3.82
C SER A 6 -18.32 4.41 -4.74
N ALA A 7 -18.28 4.99 -5.90
CA ALA A 7 -17.24 4.74 -6.84
C ALA A 7 -15.90 5.19 -6.29
N ARG A 8 -15.91 6.17 -5.42
CA ARG A 8 -14.67 6.65 -4.87
C ARG A 8 -14.17 5.85 -3.72
N ARG A 9 -14.89 4.78 -3.37
CA ARG A 9 -14.43 3.93 -2.30
C ARG A 9 -13.35 3.00 -2.71
N GLY A 10 -12.92 3.06 -3.94
CA GLY A 10 -11.76 2.32 -4.36
C GLY A 10 -10.51 2.80 -3.64
N PRO A 11 -9.37 2.19 -3.94
CA PRO A 11 -8.14 2.52 -3.22
C PRO A 11 -7.72 3.97 -3.47
N ARG A 12 -7.23 4.59 -2.42
CA ARG A 12 -6.72 5.95 -2.47
C ARG A 12 -5.31 5.98 -1.92
N GLN A 13 -4.52 6.90 -2.40
CA GLN A 13 -3.16 7.06 -1.90
C GLN A 13 -3.19 7.29 -0.39
N GLY A 14 -2.38 6.56 0.35
CA GLY A 14 -2.35 6.64 1.81
C GLY A 14 -3.24 5.64 2.51
N ASP A 15 -4.09 4.96 1.77
CA ASP A 15 -4.91 3.87 2.34
C ASP A 15 -4.04 2.68 2.68
N VAL A 16 -4.49 1.93 3.69
CA VAL A 16 -3.92 0.61 3.99
C VAL A 16 -4.99 -0.42 3.68
N TRP A 17 -4.64 -1.36 2.82
CA TRP A 17 -5.54 -2.43 2.40
C TRP A 17 -4.91 -3.77 2.70
N LEU A 18 -5.75 -4.75 2.99
CA LEU A 18 -5.32 -6.14 3.07
C LEU A 18 -5.25 -6.64 1.63
N VAL A 19 -4.09 -7.13 1.22
CA VAL A 19 -3.83 -7.50 -0.16
C VAL A 19 -3.38 -8.94 -0.26
N ALA A 20 -3.94 -9.67 -1.21
CA ALA A 20 -3.53 -11.04 -1.49
C ALA A 20 -2.31 -10.98 -2.41
N LEU A 21 -1.13 -11.10 -1.85
CA LEU A 21 0.10 -10.94 -2.60
C LEU A 21 0.51 -12.18 -3.38
N ASP A 22 0.21 -13.35 -2.85
CA ASP A 22 0.62 -14.58 -3.50
C ASP A 22 -0.54 -15.20 -4.26
N PRO A 23 -0.32 -15.74 -5.44
CA PRO A 23 -1.39 -16.43 -6.14
C PRO A 23 -1.74 -17.70 -5.39
N THR A 24 -3.02 -18.07 -5.43
CA THR A 24 -3.47 -19.31 -4.85
C THR A 24 -3.20 -20.43 -5.82
N ARG A 25 -2.65 -21.52 -5.33
CA ARG A 25 -2.40 -22.70 -6.15
C ARG A 25 -3.00 -23.90 -5.46
N GLY A 26 -3.91 -24.56 -6.10
CA GLY A 26 -4.57 -25.73 -5.56
C GLY A 26 -5.14 -25.42 -4.19
N SER A 27 -4.75 -26.18 -3.19
CA SER A 27 -5.27 -26.00 -1.85
C SER A 27 -4.44 -25.06 -0.99
N ALA A 28 -3.50 -24.35 -1.59
CA ALA A 28 -2.65 -23.47 -0.81
C ALA A 28 -3.48 -22.32 -0.20
N ILE A 29 -3.15 -21.98 1.03
CA ILE A 29 -3.80 -20.88 1.71
C ILE A 29 -3.27 -19.58 1.12
N ARG A 30 -4.19 -18.70 0.75
CA ARG A 30 -3.81 -17.42 0.20
C ARG A 30 -3.18 -16.56 1.29
N LYS A 31 -2.02 -16.04 1.05
CA LYS A 31 -1.38 -15.13 1.98
C LYS A 31 -1.84 -13.72 1.73
N THR A 32 -2.28 -13.06 2.77
CA THR A 32 -2.65 -11.65 2.70
C THR A 32 -1.75 -10.85 3.60
N ARG A 33 -1.56 -9.59 3.27
CA ARG A 33 -0.69 -8.72 4.03
C ARG A 33 -1.20 -7.29 3.95
N PRO A 34 -1.12 -6.52 5.02
CA PRO A 34 -1.48 -5.11 4.93
C PRO A 34 -0.46 -4.39 4.08
N CYS A 35 -0.96 -3.59 3.16
CA CYS A 35 -0.11 -2.82 2.26
C CYS A 35 -0.60 -1.39 2.19
N LEU A 36 0.35 -0.47 2.09
CA LEU A 36 0.06 0.95 1.93
C LEU A 36 -0.02 1.27 0.44
N VAL A 37 -1.09 1.92 0.04
CA VAL A 37 -1.26 2.36 -1.35
C VAL A 37 -0.42 3.61 -1.56
N VAL A 38 0.49 3.56 -2.51
CA VAL A 38 1.38 4.69 -2.79
C VAL A 38 1.12 5.31 -4.16
N SER A 39 0.35 4.65 -5.02
CA SER A 39 0.02 5.25 -6.32
C SER A 39 -0.97 6.38 -6.16
N PRO A 40 -0.91 7.39 -7.04
CA PRO A 40 -1.77 8.57 -6.91
C PRO A 40 -3.23 8.24 -7.23
N ASP A 41 -4.13 9.02 -6.66
CA ASP A 41 -5.57 8.77 -6.81
C ASP A 41 -6.01 8.76 -8.26
N GLU A 42 -5.43 9.63 -9.07
CA GLU A 42 -5.79 9.68 -10.47
C GLU A 42 -5.49 8.35 -11.16
N MET A 43 -4.34 7.77 -10.88
CA MET A 43 -4.01 6.46 -11.42
C MET A 43 -4.96 5.41 -10.85
N ASN A 44 -5.21 5.47 -9.55
CA ASN A 44 -6.04 4.47 -8.88
C ASN A 44 -7.47 4.44 -9.39
N GLN A 45 -7.94 5.55 -9.93
CA GLN A 45 -9.31 5.63 -10.44
C GLN A 45 -9.46 5.16 -11.88
N HIS A 46 -8.38 5.12 -12.62
CA HIS A 46 -8.46 4.96 -14.06
C HIS A 46 -7.90 3.66 -14.62
N ILE A 47 -7.06 2.96 -13.86
CA ILE A 47 -6.50 1.71 -14.38
C ILE A 47 -6.76 0.56 -13.42
N ALA A 48 -6.56 -0.64 -13.90
CA ALA A 48 -6.93 -1.85 -13.17
C ALA A 48 -5.93 -2.25 -12.09
N THR A 49 -4.81 -1.55 -12.01
CA THR A 49 -3.75 -1.89 -11.06
C THR A 49 -3.54 -0.76 -10.06
N VAL A 50 -2.83 -1.07 -8.99
CA VAL A 50 -2.51 -0.12 -7.94
C VAL A 50 -1.10 -0.45 -7.46
N ILE A 51 -0.35 0.56 -7.06
CA ILE A 51 1.01 0.35 -6.57
C ILE A 51 1.00 0.41 -5.05
N VAL A 52 1.57 -0.61 -4.44
CA VAL A 52 1.54 -0.73 -2.98
C VAL A 52 2.92 -1.06 -2.43
N VAL A 53 3.11 -0.79 -1.13
CA VAL A 53 4.28 -1.26 -0.40
C VAL A 53 3.76 -2.04 0.81
N PRO A 54 4.33 -3.21 1.09
CA PRO A 54 3.85 -3.99 2.23
C PRO A 54 4.27 -3.37 3.56
N LEU A 55 3.42 -3.53 4.56
CA LEU A 55 3.74 -3.16 5.93
C LEU A 55 4.22 -4.42 6.65
N THR A 56 5.26 -4.29 7.45
CA THR A 56 5.84 -5.43 8.13
C THR A 56 6.20 -5.05 9.56
N THR A 57 6.10 -6.01 10.47
CA THR A 57 6.56 -5.81 11.83
C THR A 57 8.04 -6.21 11.98
N THR A 58 8.61 -6.80 10.94
CA THR A 58 10.04 -7.12 10.95
C THR A 58 10.83 -5.86 10.62
N VAL A 59 11.64 -5.41 11.56
CA VAL A 59 12.39 -4.17 11.41
C VAL A 59 13.73 -4.42 10.75
N ARG A 60 14.07 -3.58 9.78
CA ARG A 60 15.37 -3.59 9.13
C ARG A 60 15.93 -2.17 9.13
N ALA A 61 17.23 -2.06 9.19
CA ALA A 61 17.87 -0.74 9.22
C ALA A 61 18.21 -0.25 7.81
N TYR A 62 17.28 -0.42 6.89
CA TYR A 62 17.49 0.05 5.51
C TYR A 62 16.90 1.45 5.36
N PRO A 63 17.55 2.32 4.57
CA PRO A 63 16.98 3.65 4.33
C PRO A 63 15.61 3.61 3.67
N THR A 64 15.27 2.49 3.03
CA THR A 64 13.99 2.31 2.35
C THR A 64 12.90 1.77 3.27
N ARG A 65 13.16 1.66 4.56
CA ARG A 65 12.19 1.21 5.54
C ARG A 65 11.73 2.39 6.38
N ILE A 66 10.45 2.70 6.31
CA ILE A 66 9.88 3.87 6.99
C ILE A 66 9.01 3.39 8.14
N GLY A 67 9.29 3.89 9.34
CA GLY A 67 8.49 3.52 10.51
C GLY A 67 7.05 3.94 10.35
N ILE A 68 6.13 3.02 10.62
CA ILE A 68 4.70 3.27 10.52
C ILE A 68 4.03 2.71 11.77
N HIS A 69 3.17 3.52 12.36
CA HIS A 69 2.33 3.04 13.45
C HIS A 69 0.91 2.93 12.90
N PHE A 70 0.35 1.73 12.93
CA PHE A 70 -0.96 1.49 12.36
C PHE A 70 -1.73 0.48 13.19
N ARG A 71 -2.93 0.87 13.60
CA ARG A 71 -3.84 0.00 14.35
C ARG A 71 -3.17 -0.59 15.60
N GLY A 72 -2.47 0.25 16.33
CA GLY A 72 -1.85 -0.16 17.59
C GLY A 72 -0.57 -0.96 17.43
N LYS A 73 -0.10 -1.15 16.21
CA LYS A 73 1.15 -1.87 15.95
C LYS A 73 2.18 -0.93 15.34
N THR A 74 3.40 -1.09 15.76
CA THR A 74 4.51 -0.33 15.18
C THR A 74 5.29 -1.27 14.27
N GLY A 75 5.54 -0.81 13.07
CA GLY A 75 6.28 -1.60 12.08
C GLY A 75 6.90 -0.68 11.06
N GLN A 76 7.08 -1.19 9.86
CA GLN A 76 7.71 -0.43 8.79
C GLN A 76 6.97 -0.62 7.48
N ALA A 77 6.98 0.41 6.65
CA ALA A 77 6.61 0.29 5.25
C ALA A 77 7.89 -0.10 4.50
N ALA A 78 7.83 -1.20 3.78
CA ALA A 78 8.99 -1.73 3.08
C ALA A 78 9.01 -1.22 1.65
N LEU A 79 9.58 -0.05 1.44
CA LEU A 79 9.58 0.58 0.13
C LEU A 79 10.43 -0.20 -0.88
N ASP A 80 11.42 -0.95 -0.38
CA ASP A 80 12.23 -1.80 -1.24
C ASP A 80 11.44 -2.97 -1.82
N ARG A 81 10.22 -3.18 -1.33
CA ARG A 81 9.35 -4.24 -1.83
C ARG A 81 8.14 -3.67 -2.56
N ILE A 82 8.26 -2.45 -3.04
CA ILE A 82 7.19 -1.82 -3.81
C ILE A 82 6.81 -2.70 -4.99
N ARG A 83 5.51 -2.82 -5.24
CA ARG A 83 5.05 -3.64 -6.34
C ARG A 83 3.68 -3.17 -6.83
N THR A 84 3.39 -3.52 -8.07
CA THR A 84 2.09 -3.29 -8.65
C THR A 84 1.24 -4.54 -8.48
N VAL A 85 0.00 -4.37 -8.07
CA VAL A 85 -0.94 -5.48 -7.96
C VAL A 85 -2.22 -5.12 -8.68
N ASP A 86 -2.93 -6.15 -9.12
CA ASP A 86 -4.23 -5.97 -9.72
C ASP A 86 -5.20 -5.58 -8.60
N LYS A 87 -6.13 -4.68 -8.88
CA LYS A 87 -7.13 -4.29 -7.89
C LYS A 87 -7.94 -5.48 -7.39
N ALA A 88 -8.05 -6.53 -8.19
CA ALA A 88 -8.75 -7.73 -7.75
C ALA A 88 -8.07 -8.41 -6.57
N ARG A 89 -6.83 -8.05 -6.27
CA ARG A 89 -6.13 -8.61 -5.12
C ARG A 89 -6.37 -7.83 -3.82
N LEU A 90 -7.06 -6.72 -3.90
CA LEU A 90 -7.41 -5.92 -2.72
C LEU A 90 -8.57 -6.61 -2.02
N VAL A 91 -8.34 -7.10 -0.81
CA VAL A 91 -9.33 -7.87 -0.08
C VAL A 91 -10.27 -6.95 0.70
N LYS A 92 -9.72 -6.04 1.48
CA LYS A 92 -10.54 -5.09 2.20
C LYS A 92 -9.69 -3.92 2.69
N LYS A 93 -10.32 -2.78 2.80
CA LYS A 93 -9.65 -1.58 3.32
C LYS A 93 -9.54 -1.69 4.83
N LEU A 94 -8.36 -1.48 5.36
CA LEU A 94 -8.12 -1.53 6.79
C LEU A 94 -8.11 -0.14 7.43
N GLY A 95 -7.84 0.89 6.65
CA GLY A 95 -7.77 2.26 7.14
C GLY A 95 -6.85 3.09 6.28
N GLY A 96 -6.16 4.02 6.89
CA GLY A 96 -5.20 4.85 6.18
C GLY A 96 -4.15 5.35 7.16
N VAL A 97 -3.05 5.87 6.63
CA VAL A 97 -2.00 6.45 7.47
C VAL A 97 -2.21 7.97 7.51
N PRO A 98 -1.67 8.65 8.54
CA PRO A 98 -1.74 10.11 8.57
C PRO A 98 -1.03 10.71 7.36
N GLU A 99 -1.47 11.89 6.97
CA GLU A 99 -0.91 12.55 5.81
C GLU A 99 0.60 12.75 5.93
N ALA A 100 1.09 13.06 7.12
CA ALA A 100 2.52 13.23 7.32
C ALA A 100 3.30 11.95 7.01
N ALA A 101 2.74 10.79 7.35
CA ALA A 101 3.40 9.52 7.07
C ALA A 101 3.37 9.23 5.57
N ALA A 102 2.26 9.53 4.91
CA ALA A 102 2.16 9.34 3.47
C ALA A 102 3.16 10.25 2.75
N ASP A 103 3.34 11.47 3.24
CA ASP A 103 4.28 12.41 2.66
C ASP A 103 5.73 11.92 2.83
N GLU A 104 6.03 11.37 3.98
CA GLU A 104 7.37 10.84 4.24
C GLU A 104 7.67 9.68 3.30
N VAL A 105 6.73 8.78 3.14
CA VAL A 105 6.89 7.65 2.23
C VAL A 105 7.09 8.15 0.80
N ALA A 106 6.26 9.09 0.36
CA ALA A 106 6.38 9.62 -0.98
C ALA A 106 7.75 10.28 -1.20
N GLY A 107 8.24 11.01 -0.21
CA GLY A 107 9.55 11.65 -0.30
C GLY A 107 10.68 10.65 -0.48
N VAL A 108 10.63 9.55 0.27
CA VAL A 108 11.67 8.53 0.15
C VAL A 108 11.55 7.79 -1.18
N LEU A 109 10.33 7.58 -1.68
CA LEU A 109 10.17 6.97 -3.00
C LEU A 109 10.78 7.85 -4.08
N VAL A 110 10.62 9.16 -3.97
CA VAL A 110 11.24 10.08 -4.92
C VAL A 110 12.76 9.93 -4.86
N GLU A 111 13.32 9.86 -3.67
CA GLU A 111 14.76 9.68 -3.53
C GLU A 111 15.23 8.36 -4.13
N MET A 112 14.49 7.29 -3.91
CA MET A 112 14.84 5.98 -4.43
C MET A 112 14.95 5.96 -5.95
N PHE A 113 14.10 6.71 -6.61
CA PHE A 113 14.04 6.69 -8.07
C PHE A 113 14.67 7.92 -8.72
N THR A 114 15.31 8.74 -7.93
CA THR A 114 16.07 9.88 -8.47
C THR A 114 17.44 9.38 -8.88
N ARG A 115 17.83 9.72 -10.09
CA ARG A 115 19.15 9.32 -10.61
C ARG A 115 20.20 10.24 -10.02
N GLY A 116 21.23 9.64 -9.46
CA GLY A 116 22.27 10.41 -8.80
C GLY A 116 23.41 10.79 -9.71
#